data_bfaf2d240f1db1ba1ac42b321de3db3e
#
_entry.id   bfaf2d240f1db1ba1ac42b321de3db3e
#
_cell.length_a   1.000
_cell.length_b   1.000
_cell.length_c   1.000
_cell.angle_alpha   90.00
_cell.angle_beta   90.00
_cell.angle_gamma   90.00
#
_symmetry.space_group_name_H-M   'P 1'
#
loop_
_entity.id
_entity.type
_entity.pdbx_description
1 polymer ?
#
loop_
_entity_poly.entity_id
_entity_poly.type
_entity_poly.pdbx_seq_one_letter_code
_entity_poly.pdbx_strand_id
1 'polypeptide(L)'
;MAVLADIKGVGLGLKRELIPQIQRLFNDKDVPDSKIANINFVEIAPENWIGAGGKASADLAWFVERYPIACHGLCLSLGGPDSLNVDFLKQVKQFLSANKIPLYTEHLSFCSDIQNGKAGYLYDLLPIPFTEEAVKYVAQRIRQTQDLLGQRIAIENTSFYVSAPISSMAEIDFLNAVLTEADCNLHLDVNNIYVNSINFGFDASQFLRRIPGERIVYSHIAGHLQVDAGLLVDTHSENIIDPVWALLDEAYQLFGVFPTLLERDTSIPPLPKLMIEVNKITDIQSQYASNNSPAGQYQSGVRSRP
;
A
#
# COMPACT_ATOMS: atom_id res chain seq x y z
N MET A 1 -29.05 -3.95 -1.01
CA MET A 1 -27.63 -4.26 -1.21
C MET A 1 -26.87 -2.97 -0.98
N ALA A 2 -26.10 -2.86 0.10
CA ALA A 2 -25.22 -1.70 0.27
C ALA A 2 -24.17 -1.74 -0.84
N VAL A 3 -24.14 -0.70 -1.67
CA VAL A 3 -23.07 -0.49 -2.65
C VAL A 3 -21.80 -0.37 -1.82
N LEU A 4 -20.83 -1.26 -2.05
CA LEU A 4 -19.49 -1.18 -1.45
C LEU A 4 -18.97 0.24 -1.71
N ALA A 5 -18.76 1.00 -0.63
CA ALA A 5 -18.14 2.30 -0.75
C ALA A 5 -16.73 2.05 -1.31
N ASP A 6 -16.45 2.55 -2.51
CA ASP A 6 -15.11 2.51 -3.10
C ASP A 6 -14.12 3.18 -2.14
N ILE A 7 -12.90 2.63 -2.03
CA ILE A 7 -11.80 3.29 -1.32
C ILE A 7 -11.54 4.64 -1.99
N LYS A 8 -11.67 5.74 -1.26
CA LYS A 8 -11.56 7.13 -1.78
C LYS A 8 -11.01 8.06 -0.70
N GLY A 9 -10.47 9.19 -1.13
CA GLY A 9 -10.00 10.24 -0.22
C GLY A 9 -8.75 9.82 0.55
N VAL A 10 -8.72 10.15 1.83
CA VAL A 10 -7.54 9.96 2.70
C VAL A 10 -7.78 8.82 3.68
N GLY A 11 -6.83 7.93 3.82
CA GLY A 11 -6.84 6.83 4.76
C GLY A 11 -5.81 6.95 5.87
N LEU A 12 -5.97 6.10 6.87
CA LEU A 12 -5.02 5.95 7.97
C LEU A 12 -4.78 4.47 8.26
N GLY A 13 -3.49 4.09 8.41
CA GLY A 13 -3.11 2.74 8.83
C GLY A 13 -3.67 2.43 10.22
N LEU A 14 -4.45 1.35 10.33
CA LEU A 14 -5.11 0.98 11.59
C LEU A 14 -4.14 0.24 12.50
N LYS A 15 -3.44 1.00 13.34
CA LYS A 15 -2.56 0.45 14.38
C LYS A 15 -3.33 0.27 15.68
N ARG A 16 -2.96 -0.76 16.47
CA ARG A 16 -3.66 -1.12 17.72
C ARG A 16 -3.75 0.04 18.71
N GLU A 17 -2.75 0.90 18.74
CA GLU A 17 -2.66 2.08 19.61
C GLU A 17 -3.67 3.17 19.25
N LEU A 18 -4.08 3.21 17.98
CA LEU A 18 -5.05 4.19 17.47
C LEU A 18 -6.50 3.77 17.67
N ILE A 19 -6.77 2.46 17.74
CA ILE A 19 -8.14 1.91 17.88
C ILE A 19 -8.93 2.59 19.00
N PRO A 20 -8.45 2.60 20.27
CA PRO A 20 -9.21 3.22 21.35
C PRO A 20 -9.33 4.74 21.20
N GLN A 21 -8.39 5.39 20.52
CA GLN A 21 -8.44 6.83 20.30
C GLN A 21 -9.54 7.19 19.28
N ILE A 22 -9.60 6.45 18.15
CA ILE A 22 -10.62 6.64 17.11
C ILE A 22 -12.01 6.30 17.67
N GLN A 23 -12.15 5.16 18.35
CA GLN A 23 -13.43 4.74 18.95
C GLN A 23 -13.95 5.75 19.98
N ARG A 24 -13.05 6.34 20.80
CA ARG A 24 -13.43 7.37 21.77
C ARG A 24 -13.94 8.63 21.09
N LEU A 25 -13.22 9.14 20.08
CA LEU A 25 -13.64 10.34 19.34
C LEU A 25 -14.97 10.14 18.62
N PHE A 26 -15.21 8.92 18.11
CA PHE A 26 -16.48 8.60 17.44
C PHE A 26 -17.67 8.58 18.40
N ASN A 27 -17.45 8.21 19.66
CA ASN A 27 -18.50 8.10 20.68
C ASN A 27 -18.68 9.39 21.50
N ASP A 28 -17.79 10.36 21.40
CA ASP A 28 -17.81 11.59 22.15
C ASP A 28 -18.68 12.65 21.46
N LYS A 29 -19.87 12.85 21.99
CA LYS A 29 -20.86 13.80 21.45
C LYS A 29 -20.43 15.27 21.50
N ASP A 30 -19.45 15.59 22.34
CA ASP A 30 -18.88 16.94 22.50
C ASP A 30 -17.73 17.20 21.52
N VAL A 31 -17.26 16.16 20.82
CA VAL A 31 -16.23 16.30 19.78
C VAL A 31 -16.92 16.48 18.43
N PRO A 32 -16.69 17.59 17.74
CA PRO A 32 -17.20 17.75 16.38
C PRO A 32 -16.76 16.58 15.49
N ASP A 33 -17.68 16.04 14.69
CA ASP A 33 -17.37 15.00 13.69
C ASP A 33 -16.19 15.40 12.78
N SER A 34 -15.93 16.70 12.65
CA SER A 34 -14.82 17.25 11.89
C SER A 34 -13.42 16.79 12.33
N LYS A 35 -13.23 16.32 13.58
CA LYS A 35 -11.88 15.91 14.06
C LYS A 35 -11.37 14.60 13.47
N ILE A 36 -12.26 13.74 12.97
CA ILE A 36 -11.92 12.49 12.27
C ILE A 36 -12.62 12.39 10.91
N ALA A 37 -13.34 13.44 10.51
CA ALA A 37 -14.13 13.47 9.27
C ALA A 37 -13.28 13.24 8.00
N ASN A 38 -11.98 13.54 8.06
CA ASN A 38 -11.07 13.40 6.94
C ASN A 38 -10.42 11.99 6.86
N ILE A 39 -10.69 11.09 7.82
CA ILE A 39 -10.35 9.67 7.65
C ILE A 39 -11.51 9.02 6.88
N ASN A 40 -11.29 8.77 5.60
CA ASN A 40 -12.33 8.24 4.72
C ASN A 40 -12.30 6.70 4.65
N PHE A 41 -11.17 6.08 4.93
CA PHE A 41 -10.98 4.64 5.00
C PHE A 41 -9.83 4.29 5.95
N VAL A 42 -9.71 3.02 6.32
CA VAL A 42 -8.56 2.52 7.09
C VAL A 42 -7.91 1.35 6.39
N GLU A 43 -6.62 1.15 6.67
CA GLU A 43 -5.88 0.02 6.15
C GLU A 43 -5.47 -0.94 7.26
N ILE A 44 -5.47 -2.22 6.91
CA ILE A 44 -5.02 -3.31 7.77
C ILE A 44 -4.14 -4.30 7.01
N ALA A 45 -3.21 -4.93 7.70
CA ALA A 45 -2.50 -6.11 7.20
C ALA A 45 -3.31 -7.36 7.57
N PRO A 46 -3.79 -8.15 6.60
CA PRO A 46 -4.66 -9.30 6.87
C PRO A 46 -4.01 -10.33 7.79
N GLU A 47 -2.69 -10.46 7.75
CA GLU A 47 -1.90 -11.34 8.62
C GLU A 47 -2.15 -11.10 10.12
N ASN A 48 -2.42 -9.86 10.47
CA ASN A 48 -2.66 -9.46 11.87
C ASN A 48 -4.10 -9.73 12.35
N TRP A 49 -5.02 -10.10 11.44
CA TRP A 49 -6.44 -10.19 11.73
C TRP A 49 -7.07 -11.53 11.36
N ILE A 50 -6.50 -12.27 10.39
CA ILE A 50 -6.95 -13.61 10.04
C ILE A 50 -6.81 -14.53 11.25
N GLY A 51 -7.93 -15.18 11.62
CA GLY A 51 -7.99 -16.06 12.80
C GLY A 51 -8.00 -15.34 14.15
N ALA A 52 -7.96 -14.00 14.17
CA ALA A 52 -8.07 -13.23 15.40
C ALA A 52 -9.44 -13.42 16.07
N GLY A 53 -9.44 -13.60 17.39
CA GLY A 53 -10.66 -13.73 18.19
C GLY A 53 -10.77 -12.65 19.29
N GLY A 54 -11.83 -12.73 20.08
CA GLY A 54 -12.02 -11.86 21.24
C GLY A 54 -12.08 -10.37 20.89
N LYS A 55 -11.30 -9.55 21.61
CA LYS A 55 -11.30 -8.10 21.42
C LYS A 55 -10.86 -7.69 20.00
N ALA A 56 -9.87 -8.33 19.43
CA ALA A 56 -9.37 -7.99 18.09
C ALA A 56 -10.47 -8.18 17.03
N SER A 57 -11.21 -9.29 17.09
CA SER A 57 -12.34 -9.52 16.18
C SER A 57 -13.45 -8.49 16.37
N ALA A 58 -13.76 -8.11 17.62
CA ALA A 58 -14.76 -7.08 17.91
C ALA A 58 -14.32 -5.69 17.41
N ASP A 59 -13.05 -5.34 17.59
CA ASP A 59 -12.48 -4.10 17.08
C ASP A 59 -12.56 -4.06 15.54
N LEU A 60 -12.15 -5.13 14.85
CA LEU A 60 -12.27 -5.21 13.39
C LEU A 60 -13.71 -5.03 12.92
N ALA A 61 -14.66 -5.74 13.53
CA ALA A 61 -16.08 -5.62 13.19
C ALA A 61 -16.57 -4.17 13.34
N TRP A 62 -16.15 -3.48 14.40
CA TRP A 62 -16.49 -2.08 14.62
C TRP A 62 -16.01 -1.16 13.49
N PHE A 63 -14.78 -1.39 12.97
CA PHE A 63 -14.24 -0.62 11.84
C PHE A 63 -14.91 -0.98 10.52
N VAL A 64 -15.11 -2.26 10.22
CA VAL A 64 -15.79 -2.73 9.00
C VAL A 64 -17.20 -2.16 8.85
N GLU A 65 -17.92 -1.94 9.98
CA GLU A 65 -19.24 -1.31 9.96
C GLU A 65 -19.21 0.19 9.63
N ARG A 66 -18.06 0.87 9.80
CA ARG A 66 -17.99 2.35 9.79
C ARG A 66 -17.08 2.92 8.72
N TYR A 67 -16.08 2.17 8.29
CA TYR A 67 -15.08 2.59 7.33
C TYR A 67 -14.93 1.55 6.20
N PRO A 68 -14.75 1.99 4.95
CA PRO A 68 -14.15 1.15 3.94
C PRO A 68 -12.78 0.66 4.43
N ILE A 69 -12.44 -0.59 4.13
CA ILE A 69 -11.18 -1.20 4.53
C ILE A 69 -10.34 -1.48 3.29
N ALA A 70 -9.07 -1.04 3.31
CA ALA A 70 -8.03 -1.54 2.42
C ALA A 70 -7.22 -2.62 3.14
N CYS A 71 -6.76 -3.62 2.41
CA CYS A 71 -5.82 -4.62 2.91
C CYS A 71 -4.49 -4.50 2.19
N HIS A 72 -3.43 -4.33 2.96
CA HIS A 72 -2.06 -4.36 2.49
C HIS A 72 -1.34 -5.56 3.10
N GLY A 73 -0.96 -6.54 2.26
CA GLY A 73 -0.34 -7.80 2.68
C GLY A 73 1.16 -7.64 2.92
N LEU A 74 1.68 -8.44 3.86
CA LEU A 74 3.08 -8.38 4.29
C LEU A 74 3.89 -9.63 3.91
N CYS A 75 3.24 -10.75 3.60
CA CYS A 75 3.89 -12.05 3.68
C CYS A 75 3.87 -12.91 2.42
N LEU A 76 3.30 -12.45 1.30
CA LEU A 76 3.25 -13.28 0.08
C LEU A 76 4.61 -13.49 -0.57
N SER A 77 5.57 -12.59 -0.32
CA SER A 77 6.94 -12.73 -0.84
C SER A 77 6.93 -12.99 -2.35
N LEU A 78 6.30 -12.10 -3.12
CA LEU A 78 6.05 -12.28 -4.55
C LEU A 78 7.32 -12.55 -5.36
N GLY A 79 8.46 -12.00 -4.94
CA GLY A 79 9.78 -12.23 -5.53
C GLY A 79 10.56 -13.40 -4.92
N GLY A 80 10.01 -14.07 -3.89
CA GLY A 80 10.72 -15.11 -3.14
C GLY A 80 10.91 -16.40 -3.90
N PRO A 81 11.91 -17.23 -3.51
CA PRO A 81 12.19 -18.49 -4.16
C PRO A 81 11.16 -19.60 -3.83
N ASP A 82 10.38 -19.40 -2.78
CA ASP A 82 9.41 -20.37 -2.30
C ASP A 82 8.16 -20.42 -3.16
N SER A 83 7.45 -21.53 -3.15
CA SER A 83 6.10 -21.59 -3.72
C SER A 83 5.16 -20.64 -2.98
N LEU A 84 4.19 -20.07 -3.70
CA LEU A 84 3.14 -19.28 -3.07
C LEU A 84 2.40 -20.10 -2.00
N ASN A 85 2.16 -19.50 -0.86
CA ASN A 85 1.37 -20.14 0.19
C ASN A 85 -0.12 -20.12 -0.18
N VAL A 86 -0.54 -21.15 -0.91
CA VAL A 86 -1.93 -21.29 -1.40
C VAL A 86 -2.95 -21.33 -0.27
N ASP A 87 -2.59 -21.94 0.86
CA ASP A 87 -3.53 -22.04 2.00
C ASP A 87 -3.69 -20.70 2.68
N PHE A 88 -2.64 -19.92 2.78
CA PHE A 88 -2.74 -18.53 3.24
C PHE A 88 -3.58 -17.68 2.27
N LEU A 89 -3.35 -17.78 0.97
CA LEU A 89 -4.15 -17.06 -0.04
C LEU A 89 -5.65 -17.41 0.02
N LYS A 90 -5.99 -18.68 0.31
CA LYS A 90 -7.40 -19.05 0.56
C LYS A 90 -7.97 -18.36 1.80
N GLN A 91 -7.18 -18.25 2.87
CA GLN A 91 -7.58 -17.53 4.08
C GLN A 91 -7.76 -16.04 3.81
N VAL A 92 -6.83 -15.41 3.06
CA VAL A 92 -6.95 -14.02 2.61
C VAL A 92 -8.23 -13.84 1.81
N LYS A 93 -8.49 -14.69 0.81
CA LYS A 93 -9.74 -14.64 0.02
C LYS A 93 -11.00 -14.68 0.89
N GLN A 94 -11.06 -15.61 1.84
CA GLN A 94 -12.18 -15.72 2.77
C GLN A 94 -12.31 -14.47 3.64
N PHE A 95 -11.20 -13.95 4.12
CA PHE A 95 -11.16 -12.75 4.94
C PHE A 95 -11.65 -11.50 4.19
N LEU A 96 -11.14 -11.28 2.96
CA LEU A 96 -11.58 -10.18 2.10
C LEU A 96 -13.09 -10.26 1.81
N SER A 97 -13.56 -11.46 1.45
CA SER A 97 -14.97 -11.69 1.15
C SER A 97 -15.88 -11.48 2.37
N ALA A 98 -15.51 -12.05 3.53
CA ALA A 98 -16.30 -11.94 4.77
C ALA A 98 -16.44 -10.50 5.25
N ASN A 99 -15.40 -9.68 5.08
CA ASN A 99 -15.37 -8.28 5.50
C ASN A 99 -15.69 -7.29 4.37
N LYS A 100 -16.02 -7.80 3.17
CA LYS A 100 -16.35 -6.99 1.97
C LYS A 100 -15.23 -6.00 1.60
N ILE A 101 -13.99 -6.44 1.70
CA ILE A 101 -12.82 -5.62 1.42
C ILE A 101 -12.55 -5.63 -0.08
N PRO A 102 -12.60 -4.48 -0.76
CA PRO A 102 -12.50 -4.41 -2.22
C PRO A 102 -11.06 -4.35 -2.73
N LEU A 103 -10.12 -3.92 -1.90
CA LEU A 103 -8.74 -3.66 -2.28
C LEU A 103 -7.79 -4.54 -1.49
N TYR A 104 -6.94 -5.27 -2.21
CA TYR A 104 -5.81 -6.00 -1.66
C TYR A 104 -4.54 -5.61 -2.41
N THR A 105 -3.51 -5.25 -1.68
CA THR A 105 -2.20 -4.85 -2.21
C THR A 105 -1.08 -5.68 -1.59
N GLU A 106 0.05 -5.78 -2.26
CA GLU A 106 1.24 -6.52 -1.82
C GLU A 106 2.52 -5.85 -2.28
N HIS A 107 3.61 -6.11 -1.56
CA HIS A 107 4.93 -5.58 -1.88
C HIS A 107 5.56 -6.25 -3.10
N LEU A 108 6.21 -5.45 -3.96
CA LEU A 108 7.05 -5.96 -5.05
C LEU A 108 8.46 -6.29 -4.52
N SER A 109 8.54 -7.28 -3.66
CA SER A 109 9.75 -7.68 -2.94
C SER A 109 9.74 -9.17 -2.63
N PHE A 110 10.76 -9.63 -1.92
CA PHE A 110 10.69 -10.91 -1.22
C PHE A 110 11.06 -10.73 0.26
N CYS A 111 10.40 -11.49 1.12
CA CYS A 111 10.55 -11.46 2.58
C CYS A 111 10.65 -12.86 3.19
N SER A 112 10.88 -13.88 2.38
CA SER A 112 11.03 -15.25 2.82
C SER A 112 12.14 -15.97 2.07
N ASP A 113 12.75 -16.97 2.72
CA ASP A 113 13.75 -17.86 2.14
C ASP A 113 13.59 -19.28 2.68
N ILE A 114 14.02 -20.27 1.90
CA ILE A 114 14.03 -21.67 2.34
C ILE A 114 15.38 -22.01 2.93
N GLN A 115 15.42 -22.21 4.24
CA GLN A 115 16.58 -22.78 4.92
C GLN A 115 16.28 -24.22 5.38
N ASN A 116 17.07 -25.20 4.92
CA ASN A 116 16.93 -26.60 5.29
C ASN A 116 15.50 -27.16 5.06
N GLY A 117 14.85 -26.76 3.98
CA GLY A 117 13.50 -27.21 3.62
C GLY A 117 12.38 -26.58 4.47
N LYS A 118 12.67 -25.53 5.22
CA LYS A 118 11.68 -24.76 5.99
C LYS A 118 11.68 -23.31 5.48
N ALA A 119 10.50 -22.80 5.14
CA ALA A 119 10.32 -21.39 4.85
C ALA A 119 10.57 -20.57 6.13
N GLY A 120 11.45 -19.57 6.03
CA GLY A 120 11.73 -18.60 7.07
C GLY A 120 11.29 -17.21 6.63
N TYR A 121 10.65 -16.46 7.50
CA TYR A 121 10.32 -15.06 7.27
C TYR A 121 11.50 -14.18 7.69
N LEU A 122 11.90 -13.25 6.83
CA LEU A 122 13.12 -12.45 7.02
C LEU A 122 12.90 -11.19 7.85
N TYR A 123 11.65 -10.81 8.09
CA TYR A 123 11.26 -9.56 8.78
C TYR A 123 11.82 -8.29 8.11
N ASP A 124 12.09 -8.38 6.82
CA ASP A 124 12.54 -7.29 5.99
C ASP A 124 12.11 -7.51 4.54
N LEU A 125 12.01 -6.44 3.77
CA LEU A 125 11.69 -6.46 2.35
C LEU A 125 12.98 -6.40 1.54
N LEU A 126 13.29 -7.47 0.82
CA LEU A 126 14.48 -7.54 0.00
C LEU A 126 14.16 -7.29 -1.47
N PRO A 127 15.03 -6.56 -2.19
CA PRO A 127 14.80 -6.23 -3.58
C PRO A 127 14.92 -7.46 -4.48
N ILE A 128 14.02 -7.55 -5.44
CA ILE A 128 14.09 -8.54 -6.52
C ILE A 128 15.17 -8.08 -7.49
N PRO A 129 15.99 -8.99 -8.06
CA PRO A 129 16.90 -8.63 -9.15
C PRO A 129 16.13 -8.07 -10.35
N PHE A 130 16.48 -6.89 -10.85
CA PHE A 130 15.76 -6.26 -11.97
C PHE A 130 16.24 -6.86 -13.30
N THR A 131 15.70 -8.04 -13.65
CA THR A 131 16.02 -8.78 -14.88
C THR A 131 14.73 -9.21 -15.60
N GLU A 132 14.85 -9.54 -16.89
CA GLU A 132 13.71 -10.05 -17.66
C GLU A 132 13.16 -11.38 -17.12
N GLU A 133 14.03 -12.24 -16.60
CA GLU A 133 13.64 -13.50 -15.97
C GLU A 133 12.81 -13.25 -14.71
N ALA A 134 13.25 -12.28 -13.89
CA ALA A 134 12.53 -11.90 -12.68
C ALA A 134 11.17 -11.27 -13.01
N VAL A 135 11.06 -10.44 -14.07
CA VAL A 135 9.77 -9.94 -14.55
C VAL A 135 8.80 -11.08 -14.82
N LYS A 136 9.20 -12.08 -15.61
CA LYS A 136 8.36 -13.24 -15.97
C LYS A 136 7.96 -14.04 -14.73
N TYR A 137 8.93 -14.28 -13.85
CA TYR A 137 8.73 -15.05 -12.62
C TYR A 137 7.71 -14.38 -11.70
N VAL A 138 7.93 -13.10 -11.38
CA VAL A 138 7.07 -12.34 -10.47
C VAL A 138 5.69 -12.13 -11.07
N ALA A 139 5.61 -11.80 -12.36
CA ALA A 139 4.34 -11.63 -13.05
C ALA A 139 3.50 -12.92 -13.05
N GLN A 140 4.13 -14.08 -13.19
CA GLN A 140 3.43 -15.35 -13.06
C GLN A 140 2.84 -15.54 -11.66
N ARG A 141 3.58 -15.20 -10.61
CA ARG A 141 3.14 -15.31 -9.21
C ARG A 141 2.00 -14.33 -8.90
N ILE A 142 2.08 -13.10 -9.41
CA ILE A 142 0.99 -12.12 -9.31
C ILE A 142 -0.27 -12.65 -10.00
N ARG A 143 -0.17 -13.20 -11.22
CA ARG A 143 -1.32 -13.81 -11.91
C ARG A 143 -1.93 -14.97 -11.12
N GLN A 144 -1.09 -15.87 -10.58
CA GLN A 144 -1.56 -16.95 -9.71
C GLN A 144 -2.29 -16.44 -8.46
N THR A 145 -1.76 -15.38 -7.85
CA THR A 145 -2.40 -14.73 -6.71
C THR A 145 -3.77 -14.14 -7.11
N GLN A 146 -3.83 -13.41 -8.23
CA GLN A 146 -5.07 -12.84 -8.76
C GLN A 146 -6.11 -13.92 -9.09
N ASP A 147 -5.70 -15.02 -9.71
CA ASP A 147 -6.57 -16.16 -10.04
C ASP A 147 -7.13 -16.82 -8.76
N LEU A 148 -6.29 -17.01 -7.73
CA LEU A 148 -6.70 -17.59 -6.44
C LEU A 148 -7.65 -16.67 -5.69
N LEU A 149 -7.37 -15.35 -5.65
CA LEU A 149 -8.22 -14.38 -4.99
C LEU A 149 -9.52 -14.12 -5.78
N GLY A 150 -9.48 -14.25 -7.11
CA GLY A 150 -10.59 -13.92 -7.99
C GLY A 150 -10.74 -12.43 -8.25
N GLN A 151 -9.70 -11.64 -7.97
CA GLN A 151 -9.66 -10.19 -8.20
C GLN A 151 -8.27 -9.74 -8.63
N ARG A 152 -8.20 -8.57 -9.28
CA ARG A 152 -6.94 -7.90 -9.58
C ARG A 152 -6.37 -7.34 -8.28
N ILE A 153 -5.06 -7.50 -8.05
CA ILE A 153 -4.36 -6.90 -6.93
C ILE A 153 -3.55 -5.68 -7.38
N ALA A 154 -3.13 -4.85 -6.44
CA ALA A 154 -2.11 -3.84 -6.69
C ALA A 154 -0.78 -4.27 -6.06
N ILE A 155 0.31 -3.93 -6.71
CA ILE A 155 1.66 -4.14 -6.18
C ILE A 155 2.30 -2.79 -5.85
N GLU A 156 3.04 -2.77 -4.77
CA GLU A 156 3.71 -1.58 -4.28
C GLU A 156 5.16 -1.51 -4.75
N ASN A 157 5.60 -0.33 -5.17
CA ASN A 157 7.00 -0.02 -5.36
C ASN A 157 7.67 0.14 -4.00
N THR A 158 8.53 -0.81 -3.64
CA THR A 158 9.15 -0.87 -2.31
C THR A 158 10.46 -0.10 -2.22
N SER A 159 10.81 0.37 -1.02
CA SER A 159 12.16 0.85 -0.71
C SER A 159 13.15 -0.33 -0.61
N PHE A 160 14.41 -0.06 -0.90
CA PHE A 160 15.49 -1.03 -0.73
C PHE A 160 16.84 -0.32 -0.49
N TYR A 161 17.84 -1.07 0.03
CA TYR A 161 19.13 -0.53 0.46
C TYR A 161 20.30 -1.16 -0.27
N VAL A 162 20.05 -2.17 -1.06
CA VAL A 162 21.03 -2.88 -1.90
C VAL A 162 20.41 -3.19 -3.24
N SER A 163 21.19 -3.21 -4.29
CA SER A 163 20.73 -3.73 -5.59
C SER A 163 21.47 -5.02 -5.91
N ALA A 164 20.77 -5.97 -6.54
CA ALA A 164 21.40 -7.21 -6.97
C ALA A 164 22.39 -6.91 -8.12
N PRO A 165 23.65 -7.38 -8.03
CA PRO A 165 24.66 -7.10 -9.08
C PRO A 165 24.29 -7.61 -10.48
N ILE A 166 23.37 -8.57 -10.55
CA ILE A 166 22.86 -9.14 -11.82
C ILE A 166 21.71 -8.31 -12.44
N SER A 167 21.26 -7.24 -11.78
CA SER A 167 20.24 -6.35 -12.33
C SER A 167 20.71 -5.75 -13.65
N SER A 168 19.89 -5.86 -14.70
CA SER A 168 20.19 -5.44 -16.07
C SER A 168 19.30 -4.30 -16.57
N MET A 169 18.33 -3.88 -15.76
CA MET A 169 17.43 -2.76 -16.07
C MET A 169 17.24 -1.85 -14.86
N ALA A 170 16.73 -0.62 -15.10
CA ALA A 170 16.39 0.30 -14.03
C ALA A 170 15.12 -0.17 -13.28
N GLU A 171 14.99 0.25 -12.00
CA GLU A 171 13.82 -0.06 -11.16
C GLU A 171 12.49 0.27 -11.86
N ILE A 172 12.38 1.48 -12.43
CA ILE A 172 11.15 1.91 -13.11
C ILE A 172 10.82 1.05 -14.34
N ASP A 173 11.83 0.55 -15.06
CA ASP A 173 11.61 -0.33 -16.21
C ASP A 173 11.14 -1.70 -15.74
N PHE A 174 11.72 -2.21 -14.65
CA PHE A 174 11.29 -3.45 -14.02
C PHE A 174 9.85 -3.36 -13.51
N LEU A 175 9.53 -2.31 -12.75
CA LEU A 175 8.17 -2.07 -12.26
C LEU A 175 7.15 -2.05 -13.40
N ASN A 176 7.40 -1.26 -14.45
CA ASN A 176 6.50 -1.12 -15.58
C ASN A 176 6.34 -2.45 -16.36
N ALA A 177 7.43 -3.20 -16.51
CA ALA A 177 7.38 -4.51 -17.15
C ALA A 177 6.55 -5.52 -16.32
N VAL A 178 6.71 -5.54 -15.00
CA VAL A 178 5.91 -6.40 -14.11
C VAL A 178 4.44 -6.01 -14.14
N LEU A 179 4.10 -4.73 -14.05
CA LEU A 179 2.71 -4.23 -14.12
C LEU A 179 2.04 -4.66 -15.44
N THR A 180 2.76 -4.56 -16.54
CA THR A 180 2.27 -4.92 -17.86
C THR A 180 2.11 -6.43 -18.00
N GLU A 181 3.15 -7.18 -17.68
CA GLU A 181 3.17 -8.65 -17.85
C GLU A 181 2.17 -9.35 -16.90
N ALA A 182 2.03 -8.86 -15.68
CA ALA A 182 1.10 -9.42 -14.70
C ALA A 182 -0.36 -8.96 -14.91
N ASP A 183 -0.58 -7.88 -15.65
CA ASP A 183 -1.85 -7.16 -15.76
C ASP A 183 -2.43 -6.88 -14.36
N CYS A 184 -1.62 -6.27 -13.49
CA CYS A 184 -2.00 -5.85 -12.15
C CYS A 184 -2.05 -4.34 -12.02
N ASN A 185 -2.59 -3.86 -10.91
CA ASN A 185 -2.63 -2.45 -10.57
C ASN A 185 -1.37 -2.03 -9.82
N LEU A 186 -1.20 -0.72 -9.65
CA LEU A 186 -0.13 -0.12 -8.88
C LEU A 186 -0.67 0.45 -7.56
N HIS A 187 -0.02 0.08 -6.47
CA HIS A 187 -0.02 0.78 -5.21
C HIS A 187 1.22 1.69 -5.21
N LEU A 188 1.01 2.98 -5.40
CA LEU A 188 2.09 3.95 -5.51
C LEU A 188 2.53 4.42 -4.13
N ASP A 189 3.75 4.11 -3.70
CA ASP A 189 4.34 4.75 -2.54
C ASP A 189 5.32 5.85 -2.96
N VAL A 190 4.98 7.09 -2.63
CA VAL A 190 5.80 8.27 -2.99
C VAL A 190 7.00 8.45 -2.05
N ASN A 191 6.93 7.96 -0.80
CA ASN A 191 8.06 7.97 0.11
C ASN A 191 9.14 6.99 -0.36
N ASN A 192 8.76 5.81 -0.83
CA ASN A 192 9.66 4.79 -1.34
C ASN A 192 10.41 5.28 -2.59
N ILE A 193 9.72 6.00 -3.49
CA ILE A 193 10.40 6.67 -4.62
C ILE A 193 11.43 7.67 -4.11
N TYR A 194 11.08 8.50 -3.13
CA TYR A 194 12.00 9.48 -2.58
C TYR A 194 13.20 8.82 -1.89
N VAL A 195 12.95 7.83 -1.02
CA VAL A 195 14.00 7.06 -0.32
C VAL A 195 14.97 6.45 -1.33
N ASN A 196 14.45 5.73 -2.33
CA ASN A 196 15.28 5.10 -3.36
C ASN A 196 16.04 6.14 -4.20
N SER A 197 15.42 7.30 -4.49
CA SER A 197 16.07 8.36 -5.27
C SER A 197 17.34 8.90 -4.59
N ILE A 198 17.31 9.03 -3.26
CA ILE A 198 18.46 9.47 -2.47
C ILE A 198 19.49 8.33 -2.37
N ASN A 199 19.02 7.11 -2.05
CA ASN A 199 19.90 5.97 -1.81
C ASN A 199 20.65 5.51 -3.09
N PHE A 200 20.06 5.69 -4.26
CA PHE A 200 20.61 5.23 -5.55
C PHE A 200 20.93 6.36 -6.53
N GLY A 201 20.68 7.62 -6.17
CA GLY A 201 21.13 8.78 -6.94
C GLY A 201 20.37 9.01 -8.25
N PHE A 202 19.05 8.82 -8.28
CA PHE A 202 18.21 9.16 -9.42
C PHE A 202 17.21 10.29 -9.09
N ASP A 203 16.58 10.85 -10.12
CA ASP A 203 15.59 11.92 -9.99
C ASP A 203 14.19 11.33 -9.72
N ALA A 204 13.63 11.60 -8.53
CA ALA A 204 12.33 11.10 -8.12
C ALA A 204 11.19 11.58 -9.02
N SER A 205 11.24 12.83 -9.50
CA SER A 205 10.22 13.39 -10.39
C SER A 205 10.28 12.73 -11.79
N GLN A 206 11.47 12.46 -12.31
CA GLN A 206 11.61 11.71 -13.57
C GLN A 206 11.13 10.26 -13.42
N PHE A 207 11.38 9.62 -12.29
CA PHE A 207 10.84 8.30 -11.99
C PHE A 207 9.31 8.34 -12.00
N LEU A 208 8.71 9.28 -11.25
CA LEU A 208 7.26 9.45 -11.15
C LEU A 208 6.61 9.64 -12.54
N ARG A 209 7.17 10.48 -13.40
CA ARG A 209 6.65 10.72 -14.76
C ARG A 209 6.66 9.50 -15.69
N ARG A 210 7.37 8.46 -15.33
CA ARG A 210 7.41 7.19 -16.09
C ARG A 210 6.42 6.15 -15.56
N ILE A 211 5.73 6.44 -14.47
CA ILE A 211 4.67 5.58 -13.90
C ILE A 211 3.47 5.56 -14.87
N PRO A 212 2.87 4.37 -15.14
CA PRO A 212 1.62 4.25 -15.87
C PRO A 212 0.44 4.67 -14.96
N GLY A 213 0.10 5.96 -14.98
CA GLY A 213 -0.86 6.57 -14.06
C GLY A 213 -2.24 5.89 -14.05
N GLU A 214 -2.65 5.30 -15.18
CA GLU A 214 -3.91 4.56 -15.32
C GLU A 214 -3.94 3.26 -14.49
N ARG A 215 -2.80 2.81 -13.98
CA ARG A 215 -2.71 1.63 -13.11
C ARG A 215 -2.71 1.97 -11.62
N ILE A 216 -2.57 3.25 -11.27
CA ILE A 216 -2.60 3.68 -9.86
C ILE A 216 -4.03 3.55 -9.34
N VAL A 217 -4.24 2.71 -8.34
CA VAL A 217 -5.53 2.54 -7.66
C VAL A 217 -5.46 2.92 -6.19
N TYR A 218 -4.27 3.09 -5.66
CA TYR A 218 -3.99 3.34 -4.25
C TYR A 218 -2.60 3.93 -4.06
N SER A 219 -2.40 4.70 -3.00
CA SER A 219 -1.10 5.28 -2.68
C SER A 219 -0.82 5.31 -1.19
N HIS A 220 0.45 5.16 -0.82
CA HIS A 220 0.99 5.48 0.49
C HIS A 220 1.81 6.77 0.46
N ILE A 221 1.84 7.45 1.60
CA ILE A 221 2.77 8.50 1.95
C ILE A 221 3.21 8.33 3.40
N ALA A 222 4.50 8.38 3.64
CA ALA A 222 5.12 8.15 4.94
C ALA A 222 6.30 9.09 5.20
N GLY A 223 6.80 9.10 6.42
CA GLY A 223 8.09 9.69 6.78
C GLY A 223 9.15 8.60 6.91
N HIS A 224 10.41 8.98 6.76
CA HIS A 224 11.57 8.10 6.80
C HIS A 224 12.65 8.63 7.74
N LEU A 225 13.56 7.76 8.19
CA LEU A 225 14.71 8.14 9.00
C LEU A 225 15.92 8.44 8.13
N GLN A 226 16.52 9.60 8.31
CA GLN A 226 17.83 9.89 7.73
C GLN A 226 18.90 9.38 8.67
N VAL A 227 19.65 8.37 8.25
CA VAL A 227 20.75 7.77 9.02
C VAL A 227 22.07 8.47 8.73
N ASP A 228 22.30 8.84 7.47
CA ASP A 228 23.49 9.56 7.01
C ASP A 228 23.12 10.46 5.83
N ALA A 229 24.06 11.30 5.39
CA ALA A 229 23.87 12.28 4.31
C ALA A 229 23.37 11.67 2.99
N GLY A 230 23.64 10.40 2.74
CA GLY A 230 23.24 9.68 1.53
C GLY A 230 22.47 8.39 1.81
N LEU A 231 21.97 8.19 3.04
CA LEU A 231 21.23 6.98 3.41
C LEU A 231 19.97 7.32 4.17
N LEU A 232 18.84 7.05 3.54
CA LEU A 232 17.52 7.09 4.14
C LEU A 232 17.04 5.67 4.42
N VAL A 233 16.35 5.49 5.56
CA VAL A 233 15.72 4.21 5.95
C VAL A 233 14.23 4.42 6.08
N ASP A 234 13.48 3.62 5.38
CA ASP A 234 12.03 3.64 5.31
C ASP A 234 11.43 3.03 6.58
N THR A 235 11.32 3.84 7.60
CA THR A 235 10.87 3.42 8.95
C THR A 235 9.42 3.73 9.24
N HIS A 236 8.81 4.60 8.43
CA HIS A 236 7.48 5.17 8.67
C HIS A 236 7.30 5.72 10.10
N SER A 237 8.40 6.18 10.72
CA SER A 237 8.41 6.67 12.11
C SER A 237 8.38 8.17 12.25
N GLU A 238 8.87 8.87 11.23
CA GLU A 238 9.08 10.31 11.27
C GLU A 238 7.95 11.11 10.60
N ASN A 239 7.95 12.42 10.81
CA ASN A 239 7.05 13.31 10.06
C ASN A 239 7.45 13.33 8.58
N ILE A 240 6.45 13.49 7.72
CA ILE A 240 6.67 13.61 6.28
C ILE A 240 7.37 14.93 5.98
N ILE A 241 8.47 14.86 5.24
CA ILE A 241 9.27 16.02 4.85
C ILE A 241 8.73 16.71 3.59
N ASP A 242 9.06 17.99 3.40
CA ASP A 242 8.53 18.77 2.27
C ASP A 242 8.83 18.18 0.89
N PRO A 243 9.98 17.58 0.58
CA PRO A 243 10.19 16.93 -0.71
C PRO A 243 9.24 15.77 -1.01
N VAL A 244 8.85 14.98 0.01
CA VAL A 244 7.87 13.89 -0.16
C VAL A 244 6.47 14.45 -0.38
N TRP A 245 6.10 15.52 0.33
CA TRP A 245 4.87 16.26 0.06
C TRP A 245 4.80 16.82 -1.36
N ALA A 246 5.90 17.39 -1.84
CA ALA A 246 5.98 17.90 -3.21
C ALA A 246 5.83 16.79 -4.25
N LEU A 247 6.36 15.59 -3.96
CA LEU A 247 6.24 14.45 -4.85
C LEU A 247 4.79 13.92 -4.91
N LEU A 248 4.07 13.93 -3.76
CA LEU A 248 2.63 13.61 -3.75
C LEU A 248 1.81 14.63 -4.55
N ASP A 249 2.11 15.92 -4.38
CA ASP A 249 1.46 17.00 -5.14
C ASP A 249 1.69 16.84 -6.65
N GLU A 250 2.93 16.57 -7.07
CA GLU A 250 3.27 16.26 -8.46
C GLU A 250 2.52 15.03 -8.98
N ALA A 251 2.39 13.97 -8.15
CA ALA A 251 1.64 12.78 -8.52
C ALA A 251 0.16 13.10 -8.82
N TYR A 252 -0.48 13.90 -7.99
CA TYR A 252 -1.86 14.34 -8.24
C TYR A 252 -1.98 15.26 -9.47
N GLN A 253 -0.99 16.10 -9.69
CA GLN A 253 -0.95 16.95 -10.89
C GLN A 253 -0.86 16.11 -12.18
N LEU A 254 -0.05 15.05 -12.16
CA LEU A 254 0.19 14.20 -13.34
C LEU A 254 -0.97 13.23 -13.61
N PHE A 255 -1.52 12.62 -12.55
CA PHE A 255 -2.39 11.45 -12.67
C PHE A 255 -3.81 11.68 -12.15
N GLY A 256 -4.09 12.85 -11.59
CA GLY A 256 -5.35 13.11 -10.87
C GLY A 256 -5.33 12.54 -9.45
N VAL A 257 -6.41 12.78 -8.70
CA VAL A 257 -6.53 12.35 -7.31
C VAL A 257 -6.86 10.87 -7.22
N PHE A 258 -6.12 10.15 -6.41
CA PHE A 258 -6.33 8.74 -6.04
C PHE A 258 -6.36 8.58 -4.53
N PRO A 259 -6.92 7.46 -3.99
CA PRO A 259 -6.92 7.19 -2.55
C PRO A 259 -5.50 7.16 -2.00
N THR A 260 -5.26 7.91 -0.93
CA THR A 260 -3.93 8.01 -0.33
C THR A 260 -3.99 7.75 1.16
N LEU A 261 -3.17 6.84 1.63
CA LEU A 261 -3.02 6.50 3.04
C LEU A 261 -1.84 7.23 3.67
N LEU A 262 -2.07 7.79 4.85
CA LEU A 262 -0.99 8.13 5.75
C LEU A 262 -0.52 6.88 6.46
N GLU A 263 0.72 6.46 6.18
CA GLU A 263 1.32 5.32 6.83
C GLU A 263 2.22 5.72 8.00
N ARG A 264 2.08 4.98 9.11
CA ARG A 264 2.90 5.15 10.31
C ARG A 264 3.04 3.80 11.01
N ASP A 265 4.24 3.21 10.99
CA ASP A 265 4.47 1.84 11.47
C ASP A 265 5.08 1.77 12.86
N THR A 266 5.94 2.71 13.16
CA THR A 266 6.62 2.78 14.45
C THR A 266 6.52 4.20 15.03
N SER A 267 6.85 4.35 16.32
CA SER A 267 6.79 5.65 17.01
C SER A 267 5.47 6.39 16.79
N ILE A 268 4.34 5.65 16.83
CA ILE A 268 3.01 6.16 16.47
C ILE A 268 2.62 7.32 17.38
N PRO A 269 2.49 8.53 16.85
CA PRO A 269 2.12 9.68 17.65
C PRO A 269 0.62 9.64 18.01
N PRO A 270 0.18 10.43 19.01
CA PRO A 270 -1.24 10.57 19.30
C PRO A 270 -2.04 11.00 18.09
N LEU A 271 -3.27 10.48 17.94
CA LEU A 271 -4.15 10.72 16.80
C LEU A 271 -4.26 12.19 16.37
N PRO A 272 -4.34 13.20 17.28
CA PRO A 272 -4.39 14.61 16.86
C PRO A 272 -3.16 15.07 16.05
N LYS A 273 -1.98 14.47 16.27
CA LYS A 273 -0.79 14.77 15.46
C LYS A 273 -0.90 14.16 14.08
N LEU A 274 -1.36 12.90 13.98
CA LEU A 274 -1.59 12.25 12.69
C LEU A 274 -2.62 13.00 11.86
N MET A 275 -3.66 13.56 12.51
CA MET A 275 -4.69 14.33 11.81
C MET A 275 -4.15 15.59 11.14
N ILE A 276 -3.01 16.15 11.57
CA ILE A 276 -2.36 17.26 10.86
C ILE A 276 -1.91 16.81 9.47
N GLU A 277 -1.27 15.66 9.37
CA GLU A 277 -0.81 15.10 8.09
C GLU A 277 -1.98 14.58 7.23
N VAL A 278 -2.97 13.92 7.84
CA VAL A 278 -4.23 13.54 7.16
C VAL A 278 -4.93 14.75 6.54
N ASN A 279 -5.05 15.85 7.29
CA ASN A 279 -5.65 17.08 6.79
C ASN A 279 -4.83 17.68 5.65
N LYS A 280 -3.49 17.66 5.74
CA LYS A 280 -2.62 18.15 4.66
C LYS A 280 -2.81 17.34 3.36
N ILE A 281 -2.96 16.00 3.44
CA ILE A 281 -3.31 15.21 2.25
C ILE A 281 -4.66 15.66 1.68
N THR A 282 -5.68 15.82 2.54
CA THR A 282 -7.01 16.31 2.13
C THR A 282 -6.94 17.67 1.43
N ASP A 283 -6.15 18.58 1.97
CA ASP A 283 -5.97 19.95 1.42
C ASP A 283 -5.32 19.89 0.03
N ILE A 284 -4.28 19.04 -0.15
CA ILE A 284 -3.65 18.85 -1.46
C ILE A 284 -4.64 18.20 -2.44
N GLN A 285 -5.36 17.14 -2.06
CA GLN A 285 -6.38 16.50 -2.91
C GLN A 285 -7.45 17.51 -3.37
N SER A 286 -7.86 18.41 -2.49
CA SER A 286 -8.92 19.40 -2.77
C SER A 286 -8.54 20.37 -3.90
N GLN A 287 -7.24 20.64 -4.10
CA GLN A 287 -6.75 21.51 -5.16
C GLN A 287 -6.95 20.91 -6.56
N TYR A 288 -6.99 19.58 -6.64
CA TYR A 288 -7.13 18.84 -7.91
C TYR A 288 -8.54 18.25 -8.12
N ALA A 289 -9.41 18.25 -7.11
CA ALA A 289 -10.75 17.67 -7.20
C ALA A 289 -11.65 18.35 -8.25
N SER A 290 -11.43 19.62 -8.54
CA SER A 290 -12.17 20.40 -9.53
C SER A 290 -11.72 20.16 -10.98
N ASN A 291 -10.59 19.50 -11.20
CA ASN A 291 -10.00 19.27 -12.53
C ASN A 291 -10.27 17.85 -13.06
N ASN A 292 -11.07 17.05 -12.39
CA ASN A 292 -11.20 15.62 -12.67
C ASN A 292 -12.10 15.29 -13.86
N SER A 293 -11.45 14.77 -14.93
CA SER A 293 -11.93 13.56 -15.60
C SER A 293 -11.49 12.34 -14.77
N PRO A 294 -12.34 11.31 -14.57
CA PRO A 294 -12.05 10.23 -13.63
C PRO A 294 -10.88 9.36 -14.12
N ALA A 295 -9.73 9.52 -13.49
CA ALA A 295 -8.68 8.51 -13.54
C ALA A 295 -9.18 7.29 -12.74
N GLY A 296 -9.27 6.15 -13.41
CA GLY A 296 -9.40 4.82 -12.82
C GLY A 296 -10.57 4.59 -11.86
N GLN A 297 -11.77 4.41 -12.38
CA GLN A 297 -12.76 3.63 -11.66
C GLN A 297 -12.20 2.20 -11.50
N TYR A 298 -11.99 1.79 -10.24
CA TYR A 298 -11.69 0.40 -9.90
C TYR A 298 -12.82 -0.47 -10.47
N GLN A 299 -12.62 -1.03 -11.68
CA GLN A 299 -13.51 -2.04 -12.21
C GLN A 299 -13.11 -3.36 -11.55
N SER A 300 -13.94 -3.82 -10.65
CA SER A 300 -13.95 -5.22 -10.20
C SER A 300 -14.33 -6.09 -11.41
N GLY A 301 -13.36 -6.31 -12.30
CA GLY A 301 -13.54 -7.14 -13.48
C GLY A 301 -13.60 -8.59 -13.06
N VAL A 302 -14.80 -9.08 -12.78
CA VAL A 302 -15.09 -10.51 -12.83
C VAL A 302 -14.78 -10.97 -14.27
N ARG A 303 -13.66 -11.66 -14.46
CA ARG A 303 -13.38 -12.33 -15.74
C ARG A 303 -14.41 -13.44 -15.94
N SER A 304 -15.44 -13.17 -16.71
CA SER A 304 -16.19 -14.23 -17.38
C SER A 304 -15.31 -14.74 -18.52
N ARG A 305 -14.74 -15.92 -18.36
CA ARG A 305 -14.16 -16.69 -19.47
C ARG A 305 -15.29 -17.36 -20.26
N PRO A 306 -15.16 -17.45 -21.60
CA PRO A 306 -16.03 -18.27 -22.41
C PRO A 306 -15.85 -19.75 -22.10
#